data_ee6e2c941f844684b681dca66ba3394a
#
_entry.id   ee6e2c941f844684b681dca66ba3394a
#
_cell.length_a   1.000
_cell.length_b   1.000
_cell.length_c   1.000
_cell.angle_alpha   90.00
_cell.angle_beta   90.00
_cell.angle_gamma   90.00
#
_symmetry.space_group_name_H-M   'P 1'
#
loop_
_entity.id
_entity.type
_entity.pdbx_description
1 polymer ?
#
loop_
_entity_poly.entity_id
_entity_poly.type
_entity_poly.pdbx_seq_one_letter_code
_entity_poly.pdbx_strand_id
1 'polypeptide(L)'
;MGSEMCIRDRLREKYSLKCLSKNRIGTKQLLNNFKNGESIALLADLQLSSGINLNFFGKRMKFSSLPAQLALKSGCKIFLGWPIRKNDGKFEFEIHQSIHASDYKDTSDNVEKISEIIIAYYESMIKKYPEQYFWFHNRWKLD
;
A
#
# COMPACT_ATOMS: atom_id res chain seq x y z
N MET A 1 12.48 -12.53 18.78
CA MET A 1 11.57 -11.93 17.80
C MET A 1 12.20 -11.71 16.41
N GLY A 2 13.22 -12.46 16.01
CA GLY A 2 13.93 -12.30 14.74
C GLY A 2 13.64 -13.36 13.67
N SER A 3 13.04 -14.50 14.02
CA SER A 3 12.99 -15.65 13.11
C SER A 3 11.86 -15.61 12.07
N GLU A 4 10.69 -15.14 12.41
CA GLU A 4 9.54 -15.14 11.47
C GLU A 4 9.67 -14.09 10.35
N MET A 5 10.23 -12.91 10.65
CA MET A 5 10.54 -11.91 9.62
C MET A 5 11.60 -12.44 8.65
N CYS A 6 12.63 -13.13 9.14
CA CYS A 6 13.68 -13.73 8.29
C CYS A 6 13.14 -14.82 7.36
N ILE A 7 12.18 -15.64 7.81
CA ILE A 7 11.57 -16.69 6.96
C ILE A 7 10.75 -16.07 5.85
N ARG A 8 9.90 -15.09 6.17
CA ARG A 8 9.07 -14.39 5.16
C ARG A 8 9.93 -13.63 4.15
N ASP A 9 10.99 -12.98 4.59
CA ASP A 9 11.88 -12.24 3.70
C ASP A 9 12.67 -13.18 2.79
N ARG A 10 13.16 -14.32 3.29
CA ARG A 10 13.80 -15.37 2.49
C ARG A 10 12.87 -15.96 1.43
N LEU A 11 11.58 -16.18 1.77
CA LEU A 11 10.60 -16.65 0.79
C LEU A 11 10.35 -15.60 -0.30
N ARG A 12 10.26 -14.32 0.06
CA ARG A 12 10.08 -13.23 -0.90
C ARG A 12 11.28 -13.09 -1.84
N GLU A 13 12.49 -13.17 -1.31
CA GLU A 13 13.74 -13.17 -2.09
C GLU A 13 13.79 -14.32 -3.08
N LYS A 14 13.34 -15.53 -2.69
CA LYS A 14 13.22 -16.69 -3.58
C LYS A 14 12.35 -16.43 -4.80
N TYR A 15 11.37 -15.53 -4.68
CA TYR A 15 10.49 -15.11 -5.77
C TYR A 15 10.89 -13.75 -6.37
N SER A 16 12.15 -13.36 -6.25
CA SER A 16 12.71 -12.12 -6.80
C SER A 16 12.10 -10.83 -6.25
N LEU A 17 11.46 -10.90 -5.08
CA LEU A 17 10.92 -9.74 -4.39
C LEU A 17 11.97 -9.17 -3.43
N LYS A 18 12.49 -8.00 -3.73
CA LYS A 18 13.41 -7.26 -2.83
C LYS A 18 12.60 -6.61 -1.71
N CYS A 19 12.75 -7.09 -0.47
CA CYS A 19 12.14 -6.48 0.69
C CYS A 19 13.02 -5.34 1.22
N LEU A 20 12.41 -4.16 1.36
CA LEU A 20 13.10 -2.98 1.90
C LEU A 20 12.72 -2.77 3.37
N SER A 21 13.70 -2.45 4.20
CA SER A 21 13.49 -2.18 5.61
C SER A 21 12.72 -0.85 5.84
N LYS A 22 11.92 -0.79 6.92
CA LYS A 22 11.16 0.41 7.30
C LYS A 22 12.04 1.43 8.04
N ASN A 23 13.15 1.81 7.45
CA ASN A 23 14.07 2.81 8.01
C ASN A 23 14.51 3.80 6.91
N ARG A 24 15.30 4.81 7.29
CA ARG A 24 15.80 5.82 6.35
C ARG A 24 16.58 5.21 5.17
N ILE A 25 17.30 4.12 5.39
CA ILE A 25 18.09 3.43 4.36
C ILE A 25 17.14 2.76 3.36
N GLY A 26 16.16 1.99 3.84
CA GLY A 26 15.17 1.35 2.98
C GLY A 26 14.33 2.35 2.20
N THR A 27 13.96 3.48 2.81
CA THR A 27 13.25 4.57 2.09
C THR A 27 14.13 5.16 0.97
N LYS A 28 15.44 5.37 1.23
CA LYS A 28 16.36 5.86 0.21
C LYS A 28 16.53 4.85 -0.93
N GLN A 29 16.64 3.56 -0.62
CA GLN A 29 16.70 2.48 -1.61
C GLN A 29 15.42 2.42 -2.45
N LEU A 30 14.25 2.52 -1.83
CA LEU A 30 12.96 2.56 -2.52
C LEU A 30 12.91 3.70 -3.53
N LEU A 31 13.32 4.91 -3.12
CA LEU A 31 13.34 6.07 -4.02
C LEU A 31 14.35 5.91 -5.17
N ASN A 32 15.50 5.29 -4.91
CA ASN A 32 16.50 5.03 -5.95
C ASN A 32 15.99 3.98 -6.95
N ASN A 33 15.44 2.87 -6.47
CA ASN A 33 14.87 1.82 -7.32
C ASN A 33 13.76 2.40 -8.21
N PHE A 34 12.90 3.24 -7.61
CA PHE A 34 11.83 3.90 -8.34
C PHE A 34 12.35 4.84 -9.44
N LYS A 35 13.40 5.63 -9.15
CA LYS A 35 14.06 6.49 -10.16
C LYS A 35 14.69 5.68 -11.29
N ASN A 36 15.11 4.45 -11.03
CA ASN A 36 15.65 3.53 -12.01
C ASN A 36 14.56 2.79 -12.82
N GLY A 37 13.28 3.14 -12.64
CA GLY A 37 12.16 2.55 -13.37
C GLY A 37 11.68 1.20 -12.81
N GLU A 38 12.14 0.81 -11.61
CA GLU A 38 11.66 -0.41 -10.96
C GLU A 38 10.23 -0.21 -10.43
N SER A 39 9.39 -1.26 -10.55
CA SER A 39 8.06 -1.27 -9.96
C SER A 39 8.12 -1.46 -8.46
N ILE A 40 7.24 -0.77 -7.72
CA ILE A 40 7.18 -0.84 -6.26
C ILE A 40 5.82 -1.39 -5.83
N ALA A 41 5.82 -2.40 -4.95
CA ALA A 41 4.63 -2.88 -4.27
C ALA A 41 4.57 -2.31 -2.85
N LEU A 42 3.44 -1.70 -2.49
CA LEU A 42 3.20 -1.08 -1.19
C LEU A 42 1.91 -1.61 -0.58
N LEU A 43 1.94 -1.89 0.73
CA LEU A 43 0.75 -2.12 1.53
C LEU A 43 0.31 -0.77 2.11
N ALA A 44 -0.75 -0.19 1.57
CA ALA A 44 -1.16 1.16 1.92
C ALA A 44 -2.17 1.25 3.08
N ASP A 45 -2.71 0.11 3.54
CA ASP A 45 -3.69 0.03 4.64
C ASP A 45 -3.07 0.06 6.05
N LEU A 46 -1.77 0.30 6.15
CA LEU A 46 -1.07 0.36 7.43
C LEU A 46 -1.15 1.76 8.03
N GLN A 47 -1.52 1.83 9.30
CA GLN A 47 -1.45 3.07 10.08
C GLN A 47 0.00 3.56 10.20
N LEU A 48 0.21 4.86 9.98
CA LEU A 48 1.48 5.53 10.18
C LEU A 48 1.30 6.76 11.06
N SER A 49 2.19 6.95 12.04
CA SER A 49 2.18 8.13 12.93
C SER A 49 2.33 9.45 12.17
N SER A 50 3.04 9.44 11.04
CA SER A 50 3.30 10.61 10.17
C SER A 50 2.42 10.67 8.93
N GLY A 51 1.32 9.91 8.88
CA GLY A 51 0.41 9.86 7.74
C GLY A 51 -0.57 11.04 7.65
N ILE A 52 -1.31 11.11 6.56
CA ILE A 52 -2.46 12.02 6.42
C ILE A 52 -3.70 11.42 7.08
N ASN A 53 -4.58 12.29 7.60
CA ASN A 53 -5.82 11.85 8.24
C ASN A 53 -6.90 11.64 7.18
N LEU A 54 -7.35 10.41 7.01
CA LEU A 54 -8.45 10.06 6.12
C LEU A 54 -9.49 9.22 6.84
N ASN A 55 -10.69 9.16 6.29
CA ASN A 55 -11.74 8.31 6.82
C ASN A 55 -11.57 6.88 6.31
N PHE A 56 -11.65 5.91 7.22
CA PHE A 56 -11.65 4.49 6.92
C PHE A 56 -12.76 3.81 7.72
N PHE A 57 -13.76 3.29 7.04
CA PHE A 57 -15.00 2.79 7.64
C PHE A 57 -15.66 3.81 8.59
N GLY A 58 -15.72 5.06 8.18
CA GLY A 58 -16.35 6.15 8.94
C GLY A 58 -15.54 6.66 10.14
N LYS A 59 -14.35 6.14 10.40
CA LYS A 59 -13.47 6.60 11.48
C LYS A 59 -12.17 7.19 10.93
N ARG A 60 -11.67 8.24 11.56
CA ARG A 60 -10.39 8.85 11.19
C ARG A 60 -9.21 7.90 11.46
N MET A 61 -8.34 7.77 10.48
CA MET A 61 -7.11 7.00 10.56
C MET A 61 -5.98 7.73 9.83
N LYS A 62 -4.73 7.56 10.28
CA LYS A 62 -3.56 8.11 9.60
C LYS A 62 -3.03 7.12 8.57
N PHE A 63 -3.07 7.52 7.29
CA PHE A 63 -2.59 6.73 6.17
C PHE A 63 -1.29 7.23 5.58
N SER A 64 -0.55 6.32 4.94
CA SER A 64 0.62 6.70 4.17
C SER A 64 0.22 7.43 2.90
N SER A 65 0.68 8.67 2.76
CA SER A 65 0.56 9.43 1.51
C SER A 65 1.64 9.07 0.48
N LEU A 66 2.57 8.19 0.83
CA LEU A 66 3.73 7.85 -0.01
C LEU A 66 3.35 7.37 -1.43
N PRO A 67 2.37 6.47 -1.62
CA PRO A 67 1.97 6.04 -2.96
C PRO A 67 1.54 7.20 -3.85
N ALA A 68 0.68 8.08 -3.31
CA ALA A 68 0.19 9.26 -4.03
C ALA A 68 1.31 10.27 -4.35
N GLN A 69 2.18 10.55 -3.36
CA GLN A 69 3.31 11.46 -3.55
C GLN A 69 4.30 10.96 -4.61
N LEU A 70 4.65 9.67 -4.58
CA LEU A 70 5.54 9.08 -5.57
C LEU A 70 4.95 9.15 -6.97
N ALA A 71 3.67 8.80 -7.09
CA ALA A 71 2.99 8.80 -8.37
C ALA A 71 2.89 10.21 -8.97
N LEU A 72 2.49 11.21 -8.18
CA LEU A 72 2.39 12.60 -8.65
C LEU A 72 3.74 13.17 -9.08
N LYS A 73 4.80 12.92 -8.30
CA LYS A 73 6.15 13.42 -8.65
C LYS A 73 6.75 12.77 -9.89
N SER A 74 6.36 11.56 -10.22
CA SER A 74 6.94 10.81 -11.33
C SER A 74 6.03 10.69 -12.56
N GLY A 75 4.72 10.99 -12.39
CA GLY A 75 3.71 10.74 -13.43
C GLY A 75 3.39 9.25 -13.62
N CYS A 76 3.82 8.37 -12.73
CA CYS A 76 3.60 6.93 -12.89
C CYS A 76 2.16 6.53 -12.61
N LYS A 77 1.80 5.30 -13.03
CA LYS A 77 0.50 4.70 -12.75
C LYS A 77 0.54 3.98 -11.39
N ILE A 78 -0.57 4.05 -10.67
CA ILE A 78 -0.82 3.21 -9.49
C ILE A 78 -1.81 2.13 -9.91
N PHE A 79 -1.45 0.87 -9.70
CA PHE A 79 -2.34 -0.27 -9.89
C PHE A 79 -2.86 -0.73 -8.53
N LEU A 80 -4.17 -0.80 -8.38
CA LEU A 80 -4.85 -1.28 -7.18
C LEU A 80 -5.24 -2.74 -7.38
N GLY A 81 -4.62 -3.63 -6.62
CA GLY A 81 -4.83 -5.05 -6.72
C GLY A 81 -5.10 -5.70 -5.36
N TRP A 82 -5.76 -6.84 -5.39
CA TRP A 82 -6.16 -7.58 -4.20
C TRP A 82 -5.84 -9.07 -4.34
N PRO A 83 -5.18 -9.69 -3.34
CA PRO A 83 -4.98 -11.12 -3.31
C PRO A 83 -6.25 -11.81 -2.78
N ILE A 84 -6.83 -12.70 -3.55
CA ILE A 84 -8.00 -13.48 -3.18
C ILE A 84 -7.57 -14.92 -2.91
N ARG A 85 -7.77 -15.40 -1.69
CA ARG A 85 -7.54 -16.79 -1.33
C ARG A 85 -8.70 -17.65 -1.83
N LYS A 86 -8.37 -18.67 -2.61
CA LYS A 86 -9.34 -19.64 -3.12
C LYS A 86 -9.53 -20.83 -2.17
N ASN A 87 -10.61 -21.59 -2.35
CA ASN A 87 -10.93 -22.77 -1.53
C ASN A 87 -9.88 -23.88 -1.60
N ASP A 88 -9.11 -23.95 -2.71
CA ASP A 88 -7.99 -24.90 -2.90
C ASP A 88 -6.69 -24.44 -2.19
N GLY A 89 -6.73 -23.33 -1.43
CA GLY A 89 -5.60 -22.77 -0.72
C GLY A 89 -4.66 -21.91 -1.56
N LYS A 90 -4.90 -21.78 -2.86
CA LYS A 90 -4.14 -20.89 -3.74
C LYS A 90 -4.59 -19.45 -3.61
N PHE A 91 -3.75 -18.54 -4.09
CA PHE A 91 -4.07 -17.12 -4.19
C PHE A 91 -4.17 -16.70 -5.65
N GLU A 92 -5.19 -15.94 -5.97
CA GLU A 92 -5.34 -15.22 -7.21
C GLU A 92 -5.14 -13.74 -6.92
N PHE A 93 -4.30 -13.06 -7.70
CA PHE A 93 -4.08 -11.63 -7.56
C PHE A 93 -4.78 -10.91 -8.71
N GLU A 94 -5.81 -10.14 -8.37
CA GLU A 94 -6.59 -9.38 -9.32
C GLU A 94 -6.22 -7.90 -9.27
N ILE A 95 -5.99 -7.28 -10.45
CA ILE A 95 -5.85 -5.83 -10.58
C ILE A 95 -7.20 -5.28 -11.05
N HIS A 96 -7.83 -4.45 -10.21
CA HIS A 96 -9.20 -3.97 -10.47
C HIS A 96 -9.23 -2.55 -11.02
N GLN A 97 -8.27 -1.71 -10.66
CA GLN A 97 -8.27 -0.28 -10.97
C GLN A 97 -6.86 0.24 -11.18
N SER A 98 -6.72 1.23 -12.06
CA SER A 98 -5.49 2.01 -12.20
C SER A 98 -5.79 3.50 -12.03
N ILE A 99 -4.84 4.21 -11.41
CA ILE A 99 -4.86 5.67 -11.28
C ILE A 99 -3.69 6.20 -12.11
N HIS A 100 -3.98 7.09 -13.03
CA HIS A 100 -2.98 7.75 -13.87
C HIS A 100 -2.61 9.06 -13.20
N ALA A 101 -1.45 9.12 -12.56
CA ALA A 101 -1.03 10.31 -11.83
C ALA A 101 -0.75 11.51 -12.76
N SER A 102 -0.47 11.25 -14.05
CA SER A 102 -0.36 12.28 -15.08
C SER A 102 -1.61 13.14 -15.26
N ASP A 103 -2.78 12.63 -14.86
CA ASP A 103 -4.06 13.34 -14.95
C ASP A 103 -4.26 14.35 -13.81
N TYR A 104 -3.33 14.40 -12.85
CA TYR A 104 -3.37 15.24 -11.66
C TYR A 104 -2.14 16.14 -11.59
N LYS A 105 -2.30 17.36 -11.09
CA LYS A 105 -1.17 18.22 -10.74
C LYS A 105 -0.54 17.77 -9.42
N ASP A 106 0.77 17.96 -9.26
CA ASP A 106 1.48 17.67 -7.99
C ASP A 106 1.14 18.75 -6.95
N THR A 107 0.03 18.55 -6.23
CA THR A 107 -0.47 19.41 -5.17
C THR A 107 -0.87 18.58 -3.95
N SER A 108 -0.92 19.21 -2.75
CA SER A 108 -1.38 18.56 -1.51
C SER A 108 -2.78 17.98 -1.66
N ASP A 109 -3.69 18.73 -2.31
CA ASP A 109 -5.08 18.33 -2.49
C ASP A 109 -5.21 17.07 -3.36
N ASN A 110 -4.36 16.95 -4.39
CA ASN A 110 -4.35 15.76 -5.23
C ASN A 110 -3.65 14.57 -4.55
N VAL A 111 -2.69 14.81 -3.65
CA VAL A 111 -2.17 13.75 -2.76
C VAL A 111 -3.28 13.18 -1.90
N GLU A 112 -4.08 14.03 -1.28
CA GLU A 112 -5.23 13.61 -0.47
C GLU A 112 -6.25 12.86 -1.31
N LYS A 113 -6.69 13.44 -2.44
CA LYS A 113 -7.64 12.84 -3.37
C LYS A 113 -7.23 11.46 -3.87
N ILE A 114 -5.99 11.27 -4.29
CA ILE A 114 -5.49 9.97 -4.74
C ILE A 114 -5.48 8.99 -3.56
N SER A 115 -5.10 9.44 -2.36
CA SER A 115 -5.10 8.60 -1.17
C SER A 115 -6.51 8.17 -0.77
N GLU A 116 -7.51 9.04 -0.91
CA GLU A 116 -8.94 8.71 -0.73
C GLU A 116 -9.41 7.63 -1.71
N ILE A 117 -9.02 7.72 -2.99
CA ILE A 117 -9.34 6.69 -3.98
C ILE A 117 -8.75 5.34 -3.58
N ILE A 118 -7.49 5.32 -3.12
CA ILE A 118 -6.83 4.10 -2.65
C ILE A 118 -7.58 3.50 -1.46
N ILE A 119 -7.99 4.33 -0.49
CA ILE A 119 -8.71 3.88 0.70
C ILE A 119 -10.10 3.38 0.37
N ALA A 120 -10.84 4.08 -0.48
CA ALA A 120 -12.17 3.66 -0.93
C ALA A 120 -12.10 2.29 -1.62
N TYR A 121 -11.04 2.04 -2.40
CA TYR A 121 -10.77 0.74 -2.98
C TYR A 121 -10.57 -0.33 -1.88
N TYR A 122 -9.72 -0.08 -0.86
CA TYR A 122 -9.53 -1.00 0.26
C TYR A 122 -10.85 -1.31 0.98
N GLU A 123 -11.66 -0.29 1.27
CA GLU A 123 -12.98 -0.50 1.90
C GLU A 123 -13.89 -1.39 1.05
N SER A 124 -13.92 -1.19 -0.27
CA SER A 124 -14.74 -1.99 -1.18
C SER A 124 -14.32 -3.46 -1.18
N MET A 125 -13.01 -3.72 -1.22
CA MET A 125 -12.47 -5.07 -1.22
C MET A 125 -12.63 -5.78 0.14
N ILE A 126 -12.47 -5.04 1.24
CA ILE A 126 -12.70 -5.58 2.58
C ILE A 126 -14.18 -5.91 2.79
N LYS A 127 -15.11 -5.08 2.30
CA LYS A 127 -16.55 -5.38 2.34
C LYS A 127 -16.90 -6.64 1.53
N LYS A 128 -16.19 -6.86 0.41
CA LYS A 128 -16.40 -8.02 -0.47
C LYS A 128 -15.83 -9.32 0.12
N TYR A 129 -14.69 -9.22 0.84
CA TYR A 129 -13.96 -10.38 1.39
C TYR A 129 -13.57 -10.13 2.86
N PRO A 130 -14.54 -9.89 3.77
CA PRO A 130 -14.25 -9.48 5.14
C PRO A 130 -13.48 -10.54 5.94
N GLU A 131 -13.66 -11.82 5.63
CA GLU A 131 -12.99 -12.95 6.28
C GLU A 131 -11.52 -13.09 5.87
N GLN A 132 -11.09 -12.44 4.78
CA GLN A 132 -9.72 -12.49 4.29
C GLN A 132 -8.89 -11.29 4.74
N TYR A 133 -9.50 -10.35 5.48
CA TYR A 133 -8.79 -9.17 5.94
C TYR A 133 -8.21 -9.37 7.35
N PHE A 134 -7.01 -8.83 7.56
CA PHE A 134 -6.31 -8.95 8.84
C PHE A 134 -6.83 -7.91 9.84
N TRP A 135 -7.93 -8.25 10.54
CA TRP A 135 -8.61 -7.39 11.51
C TRP A 135 -7.85 -7.18 12.82
N PHE A 136 -6.94 -8.06 13.19
CA PHE A 136 -6.18 -7.99 14.45
C PHE A 136 -5.23 -6.80 14.56
N HIS A 137 -4.93 -6.14 13.45
CA HIS A 137 -4.10 -4.93 13.47
C HIS A 137 -4.95 -3.72 13.86
N ASN A 138 -4.62 -3.07 15.01
CA ASN A 138 -5.32 -1.85 15.42
C ASN A 138 -4.97 -0.69 14.48
N ARG A 139 -5.88 -0.38 13.57
CA ARG A 139 -5.72 0.69 12.57
C ARG A 139 -6.25 2.03 13.06
N TRP A 140 -7.15 2.00 14.00
CA TRP A 140 -7.79 3.18 14.59
C TRP A 140 -7.22 3.44 16.00
N LYS A 141 -5.93 3.68 16.11
CA LYS A 141 -5.40 4.21 17.36
C LYS A 141 -5.98 5.62 17.52
N LEU A 142 -7.00 5.69 18.32
CA LEU A 142 -7.52 6.94 18.84
C LEU A 142 -6.58 7.32 19.97
N ASP A 143 -5.82 8.41 19.79
CA ASP A 143 -5.08 9.06 20.88
C ASP A 143 -6.07 9.73 21.82
#